data_a024754f817d090e7aee2405262030f2
#
_entry.id   a024754f817d090e7aee2405262030f2
#
_cell.length_a   1.000
_cell.length_b   1.000
_cell.length_c   1.000
_cell.angle_alpha   90.00
_cell.angle_beta   90.00
_cell.angle_gamma   90.00
#
_symmetry.space_group_name_H-M   'P 1'
#
loop_
_entity.id
_entity.type
_entity.pdbx_description
1 polymer ?
#
loop_
_entity_poly.entity_id
_entity_poly.type
_entity_poly.pdbx_seq_one_letter_code
_entity_poly.pdbx_strand_id
1 'polypeptide(L)'
;VSIEAEHYTDKFDVNGYEWKEEKDFGRSGNTMKAYPETASNAKESDLTNSAAYMEYKVYFTNVGSYTLDVYRMPTLNERGTMRLAVAIDDGTPTVLSGTNKYSGSRSKTDAWSKGVLCNSEKLTTKINVSEAGYHTVRVYNVSTGVVIDKMLLSKNNINSYFGAPESYNTTYNTTKETSTVTEDTEVSGIDKTYEPKAVVGNVSVENNNVKTADLIGLTENTQNAVVFTVG
;
A
#
# COMPACT_ATOMS: atom_id res chain seq x y z
N VAL A 1 -4.50 6.25 -5.13
CA VAL A 1 -4.76 5.50 -3.90
C VAL A 1 -3.58 4.57 -3.66
N SER A 2 -3.03 4.56 -2.47
CA SER A 2 -1.96 3.65 -2.02
C SER A 2 -2.49 2.80 -0.87
N ILE A 3 -2.24 1.50 -0.89
CA ILE A 3 -2.82 0.53 0.05
C ILE A 3 -1.72 -0.44 0.47
N GLU A 4 -1.48 -0.59 1.78
CA GLU A 4 -0.65 -1.67 2.31
C GLU A 4 -1.37 -3.02 2.14
N ALA A 5 -0.63 -4.07 1.80
CA ALA A 5 -1.24 -5.35 1.41
C ALA A 5 -2.02 -6.01 2.56
N GLU A 6 -1.59 -5.81 3.79
CA GLU A 6 -2.25 -6.32 5.00
C GLU A 6 -3.57 -5.61 5.33
N HIS A 7 -3.84 -4.46 4.70
CA HIS A 7 -5.08 -3.69 4.91
C HIS A 7 -6.17 -4.05 3.91
N TYR A 8 -6.33 -5.36 3.66
CA TYR A 8 -7.42 -5.87 2.85
C TYR A 8 -8.77 -5.67 3.52
N THR A 9 -9.83 -5.56 2.72
CA THR A 9 -11.21 -5.49 3.20
C THR A 9 -11.72 -6.87 3.56
N ASP A 10 -11.39 -7.87 2.73
CA ASP A 10 -11.79 -9.27 2.93
C ASP A 10 -10.75 -10.22 2.32
N LYS A 11 -10.73 -11.46 2.79
CA LYS A 11 -9.78 -12.48 2.37
C LYS A 11 -10.45 -13.84 2.25
N PHE A 12 -10.21 -14.53 1.15
CA PHE A 12 -10.84 -15.80 0.82
C PHE A 12 -9.80 -16.87 0.53
N ASP A 13 -9.83 -17.91 1.34
CA ASP A 13 -9.01 -19.10 1.15
C ASP A 13 -9.73 -20.08 0.21
N VAL A 14 -9.00 -20.68 -0.71
CA VAL A 14 -9.57 -21.55 -1.76
C VAL A 14 -8.70 -22.79 -1.95
N ASN A 15 -9.31 -23.96 -1.85
CA ASN A 15 -8.64 -25.26 -2.13
C ASN A 15 -7.30 -25.45 -1.40
N GLY A 16 -7.20 -24.98 -0.17
CA GLY A 16 -5.98 -25.04 0.64
C GLY A 16 -4.93 -23.98 0.32
N TYR A 17 -5.20 -23.08 -0.62
CA TYR A 17 -4.43 -21.85 -0.80
C TYR A 17 -4.93 -20.77 0.14
N GLU A 18 -4.01 -19.99 0.68
CA GLU A 18 -4.32 -18.90 1.59
C GLU A 18 -3.30 -17.76 1.47
N TRP A 19 -3.71 -16.57 1.90
CA TRP A 19 -2.82 -15.45 2.13
C TRP A 19 -2.61 -15.29 3.64
N LYS A 20 -1.35 -15.20 4.07
CA LYS A 20 -0.98 -14.93 5.46
C LYS A 20 -0.19 -13.65 5.58
N GLU A 21 -0.42 -12.95 6.67
CA GLU A 21 0.37 -11.78 7.05
C GLU A 21 1.73 -12.20 7.58
N GLU A 22 2.79 -11.59 7.05
CA GLU A 22 4.16 -11.70 7.55
C GLU A 22 4.55 -10.36 8.17
N LYS A 23 4.79 -10.38 9.47
CA LYS A 23 5.07 -9.17 10.24
C LYS A 23 6.48 -8.67 10.00
N ASP A 24 6.61 -7.34 9.96
CA ASP A 24 7.91 -6.65 9.87
C ASP A 24 8.78 -7.09 8.67
N PHE A 25 8.16 -7.58 7.59
CA PHE A 25 8.88 -8.12 6.44
C PHE A 25 8.87 -7.18 5.22
N GLY A 26 7.97 -6.22 5.15
CA GLY A 26 7.80 -5.26 4.06
C GLY A 26 8.85 -4.15 4.04
N ARG A 27 8.73 -3.30 3.05
CA ARG A 27 9.39 -1.98 3.04
C ARG A 27 8.65 -0.99 3.90
N SER A 28 7.35 -1.16 4.02
CA SER A 28 6.46 -0.44 4.93
C SER A 28 5.43 -1.42 5.48
N GLY A 29 5.08 -1.28 6.75
CA GLY A 29 4.09 -2.15 7.37
C GLY A 29 4.47 -3.63 7.37
N ASN A 30 3.47 -4.48 7.19
CA ASN A 30 3.59 -5.92 7.06
C ASN A 30 3.44 -6.33 5.58
N THR A 31 3.53 -7.61 5.29
CA THR A 31 3.29 -8.12 3.93
C THR A 31 2.28 -9.25 3.95
N MET A 32 1.71 -9.54 2.78
CA MET A 32 0.86 -10.72 2.59
C MET A 32 1.57 -11.74 1.72
N LYS A 33 1.72 -12.96 2.25
CA LYS A 33 2.40 -14.08 1.57
C LYS A 33 1.43 -15.19 1.19
N ALA A 34 1.60 -15.70 -0.03
CA ALA A 34 0.79 -16.79 -0.57
C ALA A 34 1.29 -18.16 -0.11
N TYR A 35 0.43 -18.95 0.51
CA TYR A 35 0.69 -20.29 1.05
C TYR A 35 -0.22 -21.36 0.43
N PRO A 36 0.13 -22.67 0.61
CA PRO A 36 1.38 -23.21 1.12
C PRO A 36 2.50 -23.10 0.06
N GLU A 37 3.75 -22.93 0.46
CA GLU A 37 4.88 -22.71 -0.46
C GLU A 37 5.12 -23.90 -1.42
N THR A 38 4.80 -25.09 -0.98
CA THR A 38 5.00 -26.34 -1.74
C THR A 38 3.85 -26.70 -2.67
N ALA A 39 2.73 -25.96 -2.63
CA ALA A 39 1.59 -26.25 -3.49
C ALA A 39 1.89 -25.98 -4.98
N SER A 40 1.09 -26.59 -5.84
CA SER A 40 1.09 -26.26 -7.26
C SER A 40 0.62 -24.83 -7.50
N ASN A 41 0.95 -24.26 -8.66
CA ASN A 41 0.35 -23.00 -9.06
C ASN A 41 -1.17 -23.16 -9.22
N ALA A 42 -1.91 -22.11 -8.90
CA ALA A 42 -3.33 -22.06 -9.18
C ALA A 42 -3.60 -22.13 -10.69
N LYS A 43 -4.76 -22.63 -11.06
CA LYS A 43 -5.14 -22.80 -12.47
C LYS A 43 -5.53 -21.47 -13.09
N GLU A 44 -4.66 -20.88 -13.91
CA GLU A 44 -4.86 -19.55 -14.50
C GLU A 44 -6.15 -19.40 -15.30
N SER A 45 -6.65 -20.47 -15.91
CA SER A 45 -7.92 -20.44 -16.66
C SER A 45 -9.16 -20.41 -15.77
N ASP A 46 -9.00 -20.51 -14.46
CA ASP A 46 -10.09 -20.58 -13.48
C ASP A 46 -9.68 -20.03 -12.12
N LEU A 47 -9.06 -18.84 -12.10
CA LEU A 47 -8.49 -18.26 -10.88
C LEU A 47 -9.55 -17.97 -9.81
N THR A 48 -10.75 -17.61 -10.23
CA THR A 48 -11.87 -17.31 -9.30
C THR A 48 -12.26 -18.50 -8.44
N ASN A 49 -12.02 -19.74 -8.93
CA ASN A 49 -12.34 -20.97 -8.20
C ASN A 49 -11.11 -21.75 -7.74
N SER A 50 -9.92 -21.39 -8.20
CA SER A 50 -8.70 -22.15 -7.93
C SER A 50 -7.63 -21.43 -7.13
N ALA A 51 -7.77 -20.13 -6.91
CA ALA A 51 -6.79 -19.29 -6.23
C ALA A 51 -7.40 -18.60 -4.99
N ALA A 52 -6.65 -18.54 -3.91
CA ALA A 52 -6.98 -17.66 -2.79
C ALA A 52 -6.83 -16.19 -3.22
N TYR A 53 -7.67 -15.33 -2.69
CA TYR A 53 -7.63 -13.91 -3.05
C TYR A 53 -7.94 -12.99 -1.88
N MET A 54 -7.47 -11.76 -2.00
CA MET A 54 -7.76 -10.64 -1.11
C MET A 54 -8.56 -9.59 -1.87
N GLU A 55 -9.49 -8.95 -1.18
CA GLU A 55 -10.31 -7.86 -1.69
C GLU A 55 -9.94 -6.54 -1.01
N TYR A 56 -9.91 -5.50 -1.82
CA TYR A 56 -9.64 -4.13 -1.37
C TYR A 56 -10.74 -3.22 -1.91
N LYS A 57 -11.54 -2.65 -1.01
CA LYS A 57 -12.60 -1.73 -1.39
C LYS A 57 -12.03 -0.33 -1.59
N VAL A 58 -12.13 0.19 -2.81
CA VAL A 58 -11.54 1.46 -3.22
C VAL A 58 -12.63 2.38 -3.77
N TYR A 59 -12.62 3.63 -3.35
CA TYR A 59 -13.49 4.66 -3.91
C TYR A 59 -12.78 5.43 -5.02
N PHE A 60 -13.31 5.36 -6.24
CA PHE A 60 -12.79 6.11 -7.37
C PHE A 60 -13.66 7.34 -7.63
N THR A 61 -13.06 8.50 -7.59
CA THR A 61 -13.76 9.78 -7.87
C THR A 61 -13.98 10.03 -9.36
N ASN A 62 -13.23 9.36 -10.22
CA ASN A 62 -13.26 9.57 -11.65
C ASN A 62 -13.21 8.26 -12.42
N VAL A 63 -13.93 8.19 -13.52
CA VAL A 63 -13.87 7.08 -14.49
C VAL A 63 -12.58 7.12 -15.32
N GLY A 64 -12.26 6.01 -15.95
CA GLY A 64 -11.20 5.87 -16.93
C GLY A 64 -10.13 4.86 -16.55
N SER A 65 -9.02 4.89 -17.26
CA SER A 65 -7.92 3.96 -17.06
C SER A 65 -7.00 4.42 -15.93
N TYR A 66 -6.73 3.51 -15.01
CA TYR A 66 -5.77 3.68 -13.93
C TYR A 66 -4.61 2.70 -14.11
N THR A 67 -3.42 3.15 -13.76
CA THR A 67 -2.27 2.26 -13.57
C THR A 67 -2.37 1.64 -12.18
N LEU A 68 -2.29 0.31 -12.11
CA LEU A 68 -2.14 -0.44 -10.88
C LEU A 68 -0.71 -0.97 -10.81
N ASP A 69 0.04 -0.47 -9.85
CA ASP A 69 1.35 -0.98 -9.48
C ASP A 69 1.21 -1.87 -8.24
N VAL A 70 1.68 -3.10 -8.32
CA VAL A 70 1.79 -4.02 -7.18
C VAL A 70 3.25 -4.13 -6.81
N TYR A 71 3.59 -3.76 -5.61
CA TYR A 71 4.93 -3.88 -5.05
C TYR A 71 5.03 -5.21 -4.32
N ARG A 72 5.93 -6.06 -4.77
CA ARG A 72 6.20 -7.34 -4.16
C ARG A 72 7.64 -7.45 -3.62
N MET A 73 7.84 -8.29 -2.63
CA MET A 73 9.16 -8.65 -2.14
C MET A 73 9.87 -9.57 -3.15
N PRO A 74 11.20 -9.48 -3.31
CA PRO A 74 11.96 -10.33 -4.23
C PRO A 74 12.13 -11.74 -3.65
N THR A 75 11.04 -12.51 -3.62
CA THR A 75 11.01 -13.91 -3.19
C THR A 75 11.06 -14.85 -4.39
N LEU A 76 11.48 -16.07 -4.15
CA LEU A 76 11.52 -17.16 -5.11
C LEU A 76 10.72 -18.36 -4.60
N ASN A 77 10.31 -19.23 -5.51
CA ASN A 77 9.79 -20.55 -5.19
C ASN A 77 10.49 -21.64 -6.00
N GLU A 78 10.32 -22.88 -5.61
CA GLU A 78 10.93 -24.04 -6.28
C GLU A 78 10.40 -24.28 -7.70
N ARG A 79 9.23 -23.75 -8.03
CA ARG A 79 8.57 -23.94 -9.33
C ARG A 79 9.02 -22.96 -10.40
N GLY A 80 9.87 -22.01 -10.05
CA GLY A 80 10.44 -21.03 -10.97
C GLY A 80 9.42 -20.07 -11.56
N THR A 81 8.31 -19.82 -10.88
CA THR A 81 7.29 -18.84 -11.28
C THR A 81 6.88 -17.99 -10.09
N MET A 82 6.79 -16.68 -10.30
CA MET A 82 6.35 -15.72 -9.27
C MET A 82 5.26 -14.86 -9.86
N ARG A 83 4.03 -15.38 -9.87
CA ARG A 83 2.88 -14.75 -10.51
C ARG A 83 1.76 -14.51 -9.52
N LEU A 84 1.11 -13.40 -9.69
CA LEU A 84 -0.16 -13.05 -9.07
C LEU A 84 -1.14 -12.60 -10.16
N ALA A 85 -2.41 -12.48 -9.85
CA ALA A 85 -3.34 -11.86 -10.79
C ALA A 85 -4.16 -10.77 -10.07
N VAL A 86 -4.63 -9.80 -10.84
CA VAL A 86 -5.45 -8.72 -10.33
C VAL A 86 -6.71 -8.56 -11.18
N ALA A 87 -7.82 -8.22 -10.54
CA ALA A 87 -9.07 -7.89 -11.19
C ALA A 87 -9.71 -6.68 -10.51
N ILE A 88 -10.62 -6.01 -11.21
CA ILE A 88 -11.53 -5.03 -10.63
C ILE A 88 -12.96 -5.58 -10.77
N ASP A 89 -13.69 -5.56 -9.68
CA ASP A 89 -15.04 -6.12 -9.58
C ASP A 89 -15.09 -7.57 -10.09
N ASP A 90 -16.05 -7.89 -10.95
CA ASP A 90 -16.19 -9.22 -11.55
C ASP A 90 -15.45 -9.35 -12.90
N GLY A 91 -14.49 -8.45 -13.16
CA GLY A 91 -13.67 -8.48 -14.37
C GLY A 91 -12.74 -9.69 -14.44
N THR A 92 -12.30 -10.02 -15.65
CA THR A 92 -11.34 -11.12 -15.86
C THR A 92 -9.98 -10.80 -15.21
N PRO A 93 -9.43 -11.70 -14.36
CA PRO A 93 -8.14 -11.47 -13.74
C PRO A 93 -7.01 -11.36 -14.77
N THR A 94 -6.16 -10.35 -14.59
CA THR A 94 -4.93 -10.15 -15.38
C THR A 94 -3.74 -10.69 -14.62
N VAL A 95 -3.02 -11.65 -15.21
CA VAL A 95 -1.84 -12.27 -14.60
C VAL A 95 -0.63 -11.35 -14.76
N LEU A 96 0.07 -11.11 -13.66
CA LEU A 96 1.32 -10.38 -13.57
C LEU A 96 2.45 -11.34 -13.20
N SER A 97 3.59 -11.24 -13.89
CA SER A 97 4.74 -12.10 -13.65
C SER A 97 5.91 -11.30 -13.10
N GLY A 98 6.37 -11.70 -11.93
CA GLY A 98 7.58 -11.16 -11.31
C GLY A 98 8.83 -11.98 -11.66
N THR A 99 9.98 -11.44 -11.31
CA THR A 99 11.28 -12.12 -11.44
C THR A 99 11.30 -13.37 -10.56
N ASN A 100 11.62 -14.50 -11.15
CA ASN A 100 11.45 -15.81 -10.52
C ASN A 100 12.75 -16.60 -10.36
N LYS A 101 13.89 -16.02 -10.71
CA LYS A 101 15.18 -16.68 -10.57
C LYS A 101 16.32 -15.69 -10.47
N TYR A 102 17.37 -16.12 -9.79
CA TYR A 102 18.66 -15.43 -9.82
C TYR A 102 19.29 -15.57 -11.22
N SER A 103 19.64 -14.45 -11.83
CA SER A 103 20.19 -14.40 -13.18
C SER A 103 21.68 -14.74 -13.24
N GLY A 104 22.38 -14.79 -12.10
CA GLY A 104 23.85 -14.86 -12.03
C GLY A 104 24.54 -13.51 -12.23
N SER A 105 23.82 -12.49 -12.61
CA SER A 105 24.35 -11.15 -12.85
C SER A 105 24.45 -10.34 -11.55
N ARG A 106 25.53 -9.58 -11.42
CA ARG A 106 25.70 -8.56 -10.37
C ARG A 106 25.41 -7.14 -10.87
N SER A 107 24.91 -7.03 -12.10
CA SER A 107 24.56 -5.73 -12.69
C SER A 107 23.37 -5.12 -11.94
N LYS A 108 23.47 -3.84 -11.61
CA LYS A 108 22.37 -3.06 -11.00
C LYS A 108 21.16 -2.89 -11.94
N THR A 109 21.33 -3.18 -13.22
CA THR A 109 20.26 -3.13 -14.24
C THR A 109 19.55 -4.46 -14.41
N ASP A 110 20.11 -5.55 -13.90
CA ASP A 110 19.46 -6.86 -13.87
C ASP A 110 18.23 -6.84 -12.97
N ALA A 111 17.13 -7.40 -13.44
CA ALA A 111 15.84 -7.32 -12.74
C ALA A 111 15.87 -7.92 -11.33
N TRP A 112 16.50 -9.09 -11.18
CA TRP A 112 16.66 -9.72 -9.86
C TRP A 112 17.53 -8.89 -8.94
N SER A 113 18.72 -8.51 -9.39
CA SER A 113 19.66 -7.71 -8.60
C SER A 113 19.06 -6.38 -8.18
N LYS A 114 18.32 -5.72 -9.08
CA LYS A 114 17.59 -4.50 -8.78
C LYS A 114 16.51 -4.71 -7.73
N GLY A 115 15.72 -5.77 -7.87
CA GLY A 115 14.66 -6.13 -6.90
C GLY A 115 15.24 -6.35 -5.51
N VAL A 116 16.33 -7.12 -5.40
CA VAL A 116 17.01 -7.38 -4.12
C VAL A 116 17.59 -6.10 -3.51
N LEU A 117 18.28 -5.28 -4.31
CA LEU A 117 18.88 -4.03 -3.83
C LEU A 117 17.82 -3.02 -3.35
N CYS A 118 16.66 -3.00 -4.00
CA CYS A 118 15.54 -2.13 -3.61
C CYS A 118 14.64 -2.77 -2.55
N ASN A 119 14.84 -4.05 -2.24
CA ASN A 119 13.91 -4.87 -1.45
C ASN A 119 12.46 -4.74 -1.96
N SER A 120 12.30 -4.63 -3.27
CA SER A 120 10.99 -4.46 -3.91
C SER A 120 11.10 -4.68 -5.42
N GLU A 121 10.09 -5.31 -5.98
CA GLU A 121 9.85 -5.38 -7.42
C GLU A 121 8.45 -4.85 -7.71
N LYS A 122 8.34 -3.97 -8.70
CA LYS A 122 7.07 -3.36 -9.10
C LYS A 122 6.50 -4.08 -10.32
N LEU A 123 5.31 -4.66 -10.18
CA LEU A 123 4.52 -5.24 -11.26
C LEU A 123 3.42 -4.26 -11.64
N THR A 124 3.30 -3.96 -12.92
CA THR A 124 2.41 -2.91 -13.41
C THR A 124 1.39 -3.46 -14.40
N THR A 125 0.14 -3.04 -14.23
CA THR A 125 -0.93 -3.24 -15.21
C THR A 125 -1.87 -2.04 -15.25
N LYS A 126 -2.90 -2.13 -16.09
CA LYS A 126 -3.97 -1.12 -16.14
C LYS A 126 -5.30 -1.76 -15.76
N ILE A 127 -6.10 -1.01 -15.04
CA ILE A 127 -7.49 -1.32 -14.77
C ILE A 127 -8.38 -0.20 -15.32
N ASN A 128 -9.60 -0.54 -15.74
CA ASN A 128 -10.57 0.43 -16.23
C ASN A 128 -11.73 0.55 -15.26
N VAL A 129 -11.99 1.77 -14.84
CA VAL A 129 -13.11 2.16 -13.98
C VAL A 129 -14.19 2.76 -14.87
N SER A 130 -15.32 2.09 -14.99
CA SER A 130 -16.44 2.51 -15.85
C SER A 130 -17.36 3.53 -15.19
N GLU A 131 -17.44 3.52 -13.87
CA GLU A 131 -18.28 4.39 -13.06
C GLU A 131 -17.48 4.98 -11.89
N ALA A 132 -17.84 6.16 -11.42
CA ALA A 132 -17.30 6.68 -10.17
C ALA A 132 -18.01 6.02 -8.98
N GLY A 133 -17.28 5.72 -7.92
CA GLY A 133 -17.86 5.07 -6.75
C GLY A 133 -16.94 4.03 -6.14
N TYR A 134 -17.54 3.15 -5.32
CA TYR A 134 -16.82 2.03 -4.74
C TYR A 134 -16.67 0.89 -5.73
N HIS A 135 -15.44 0.40 -5.82
CA HIS A 135 -15.06 -0.79 -6.58
C HIS A 135 -14.24 -1.73 -5.70
N THR A 136 -14.22 -3.00 -6.06
CA THR A 136 -13.40 -4.01 -5.39
C THR A 136 -12.22 -4.39 -6.27
N VAL A 137 -11.01 -4.13 -5.79
CA VAL A 137 -9.78 -4.64 -6.41
C VAL A 137 -9.46 -5.98 -5.77
N ARG A 138 -9.31 -7.03 -6.59
CA ARG A 138 -8.96 -8.38 -6.13
C ARG A 138 -7.53 -8.72 -6.50
N VAL A 139 -6.84 -9.38 -5.59
CA VAL A 139 -5.49 -9.90 -5.82
C VAL A 139 -5.49 -11.41 -5.55
N TYR A 140 -5.20 -12.19 -6.59
CA TYR A 140 -5.20 -13.65 -6.56
C TYR A 140 -3.79 -14.21 -6.45
N ASN A 141 -3.62 -15.27 -5.69
CA ASN A 141 -2.38 -16.01 -5.67
C ASN A 141 -2.33 -16.97 -6.85
N VAL A 142 -1.53 -16.70 -7.87
CA VAL A 142 -1.27 -17.63 -8.98
C VAL A 142 -0.13 -18.57 -8.64
N SER A 143 0.93 -18.05 -8.07
CA SER A 143 2.09 -18.82 -7.59
C SER A 143 2.22 -18.69 -6.08
N THR A 144 2.51 -19.79 -5.42
CA THR A 144 2.80 -19.81 -3.99
C THR A 144 4.16 -19.18 -3.68
N GLY A 145 4.33 -18.65 -2.47
CA GLY A 145 5.53 -17.94 -2.06
C GLY A 145 5.66 -16.51 -2.59
N VAL A 146 4.67 -16.01 -3.36
CA VAL A 146 4.57 -14.59 -3.69
C VAL A 146 4.29 -13.80 -2.43
N VAL A 147 5.01 -12.70 -2.25
CA VAL A 147 4.85 -11.79 -1.11
C VAL A 147 4.53 -10.40 -1.65
N ILE A 148 3.43 -9.82 -1.20
CA ILE A 148 2.97 -8.49 -1.60
C ILE A 148 3.13 -7.54 -0.42
N ASP A 149 3.69 -6.38 -0.69
CA ASP A 149 3.92 -5.30 0.27
C ASP A 149 2.85 -4.21 0.15
N LYS A 150 2.64 -3.71 -1.06
CA LYS A 150 1.81 -2.53 -1.29
C LYS A 150 1.22 -2.50 -2.69
N MET A 151 0.12 -1.80 -2.84
CA MET A 151 -0.46 -1.46 -4.15
C MET A 151 -0.62 0.05 -4.31
N LEU A 152 -0.45 0.53 -5.53
CA LEU A 152 -0.66 1.92 -5.91
C LEU A 152 -1.55 2.01 -7.15
N LEU A 153 -2.65 2.73 -7.02
CA LEU A 153 -3.60 3.03 -8.09
C LEU A 153 -3.50 4.51 -8.46
N SER A 154 -3.16 4.81 -9.69
CA SER A 154 -3.00 6.21 -10.13
C SER A 154 -3.43 6.42 -11.58
N LYS A 155 -3.95 7.60 -11.90
CA LYS A 155 -4.19 8.02 -13.29
C LYS A 155 -2.90 8.42 -13.99
N ASN A 156 -1.97 9.00 -13.24
CA ASN A 156 -0.67 9.43 -13.73
C ASN A 156 0.38 8.38 -13.37
N ASN A 157 1.33 8.16 -14.28
CA ASN A 157 2.42 7.25 -13.97
C ASN A 157 3.29 7.85 -12.85
N ILE A 158 3.27 7.21 -11.68
CA ILE A 158 4.10 7.60 -10.55
C ILE A 158 5.37 6.75 -10.59
N ASN A 159 6.48 7.38 -10.88
CA ASN A 159 7.77 6.71 -10.89
C ASN A 159 8.39 6.73 -9.49
N SER A 160 8.02 5.76 -8.69
CA SER A 160 8.56 5.58 -7.33
C SER A 160 8.94 4.12 -7.10
N TYR A 161 10.09 3.90 -6.45
CA TYR A 161 10.50 2.57 -6.01
C TYR A 161 9.77 2.10 -4.75
N PHE A 162 9.19 3.03 -4.01
CA PHE A 162 8.61 2.78 -2.69
C PHE A 162 7.08 2.91 -2.67
N GLY A 163 6.50 3.34 -3.78
CA GLY A 163 5.11 3.77 -3.80
C GLY A 163 4.89 5.11 -3.09
N ALA A 164 3.65 5.46 -2.91
CA ALA A 164 3.23 6.60 -2.09
C ALA A 164 2.96 6.13 -0.64
N PRO A 165 2.94 7.03 0.35
CA PRO A 165 2.37 6.73 1.66
C PRO A 165 0.94 6.20 1.53
N GLU A 166 0.52 5.35 2.47
CA GLU A 166 -0.82 4.80 2.44
C GLU A 166 -1.89 5.88 2.45
N SER A 167 -2.90 5.71 1.61
CA SER A 167 -4.04 6.60 1.54
C SER A 167 -4.93 6.45 2.76
N TYR A 168 -5.63 7.52 3.11
CA TYR A 168 -6.59 7.50 4.21
C TYR A 168 -7.65 6.41 4.01
N ASN A 169 -7.87 5.62 5.04
CA ASN A 169 -8.89 4.59 5.11
C ASN A 169 -9.75 4.79 6.36
N THR A 170 -11.05 5.07 6.16
CA THR A 170 -11.97 5.35 7.26
C THR A 170 -12.09 4.22 8.28
N THR A 171 -12.03 2.97 7.83
CA THR A 171 -12.13 1.80 8.72
C THR A 171 -10.84 1.61 9.51
N TYR A 172 -9.69 1.77 8.85
CA TYR A 172 -8.39 1.54 9.45
C TYR A 172 -7.94 2.70 10.34
N ASN A 173 -8.15 3.94 9.91
CA ASN A 173 -7.74 5.11 10.68
C ASN A 173 -8.59 5.34 11.92
N THR A 174 -9.87 4.94 11.91
CA THR A 174 -10.70 4.98 13.13
C THR A 174 -10.19 4.02 14.20
N THR A 175 -9.58 2.91 13.83
CA THR A 175 -8.96 1.99 14.79
C THR A 175 -7.63 2.53 15.34
N LYS A 176 -6.90 3.33 14.57
CA LYS A 176 -5.68 4.00 15.05
C LYS A 176 -5.97 5.16 16.01
N GLU A 177 -7.04 5.90 15.75
CA GLU A 177 -7.44 7.01 16.62
C GLU A 177 -7.97 6.54 17.98
N THR A 178 -8.39 5.27 18.08
CA THR A 178 -8.79 4.65 19.35
C THR A 178 -7.64 3.98 20.11
N SER A 179 -6.42 3.97 19.57
CA SER A 179 -5.27 3.74 20.41
C SER A 179 -5.17 4.93 21.36
N THR A 180 -5.83 4.82 22.50
CA THR A 180 -5.54 5.64 23.66
C THR A 180 -4.03 5.72 23.76
N VAL A 181 -3.48 6.91 23.57
CA VAL A 181 -2.19 7.23 24.12
C VAL A 181 -2.35 6.91 25.60
N THR A 182 -1.94 5.70 25.99
CA THR A 182 -1.67 5.43 27.39
C THR A 182 -0.68 6.51 27.76
N GLU A 183 -1.09 7.40 28.62
CA GLU A 183 -0.21 8.42 29.19
C GLU A 183 1.05 7.69 29.62
N ASP A 184 2.11 7.81 28.82
CA ASP A 184 3.43 7.36 29.22
C ASP A 184 3.76 8.24 30.41
N THR A 185 3.70 7.63 31.57
CA THR A 185 4.02 8.19 32.83
C THR A 185 5.43 8.74 32.75
N GLU A 186 5.50 10.09 32.84
CA GLU A 186 6.68 10.82 33.25
C GLU A 186 7.86 10.88 32.27
N VAL A 187 7.72 11.68 31.21
CA VAL A 187 8.85 12.49 30.79
C VAL A 187 8.84 13.73 31.71
N SER A 188 9.68 13.71 32.73
CA SER A 188 9.87 14.83 33.63
C SER A 188 10.38 16.02 32.81
N GLY A 189 9.61 17.10 32.77
CA GLY A 189 9.97 18.35 32.11
C GLY A 189 9.03 18.82 31.00
N ILE A 190 7.98 18.08 30.69
CA ILE A 190 6.92 18.56 29.79
C ILE A 190 5.77 19.09 30.65
N ASP A 191 5.47 20.36 30.51
CA ASP A 191 4.32 20.98 31.15
C ASP A 191 3.03 20.32 30.62
N LYS A 192 2.39 19.52 31.45
CA LYS A 192 1.13 18.80 31.14
C LYS A 192 -0.08 19.74 30.98
N THR A 193 0.11 21.05 31.17
CA THR A 193 -0.95 22.04 30.98
C THR A 193 -1.00 22.62 29.58
N TYR A 194 -0.13 22.16 28.68
CA TYR A 194 -0.10 22.66 27.31
C TYR A 194 -1.22 22.05 26.47
N GLU A 195 -2.33 22.75 26.37
CA GLU A 195 -3.32 22.51 25.31
C GLU A 195 -2.88 23.30 24.07
N PRO A 196 -2.58 22.64 22.93
CA PRO A 196 -2.25 23.36 21.71
C PRO A 196 -3.49 24.12 21.22
N LYS A 197 -3.53 25.43 21.44
CA LYS A 197 -4.57 26.32 20.94
C LYS A 197 -4.13 27.05 19.67
N ALA A 198 -3.38 26.41 18.79
CA ALA A 198 -3.05 27.01 17.52
C ALA A 198 -4.25 26.89 16.58
N VAL A 199 -4.98 27.97 16.38
CA VAL A 199 -5.93 28.07 15.27
C VAL A 199 -5.22 28.79 14.14
N VAL A 200 -5.07 28.12 13.01
CA VAL A 200 -4.59 28.77 11.79
C VAL A 200 -5.74 29.63 11.27
N GLY A 201 -5.57 30.94 11.33
CA GLY A 201 -6.47 31.91 10.74
C GLY A 201 -6.30 31.97 9.21
N ASN A 202 -6.48 33.15 8.63
CA ASN A 202 -6.35 33.31 7.18
C ASN A 202 -4.91 33.06 6.70
N VAL A 203 -4.76 32.13 5.75
CA VAL A 203 -3.49 31.89 5.05
C VAL A 203 -3.55 32.57 3.69
N SER A 204 -2.62 33.46 3.40
CA SER A 204 -2.46 34.02 2.05
C SER A 204 -1.33 33.34 1.31
N VAL A 205 -1.61 32.90 0.08
CA VAL A 205 -0.64 32.22 -0.80
C VAL A 205 -0.42 33.10 -2.02
N GLU A 206 0.84 33.41 -2.33
CA GLU A 206 1.23 34.12 -3.54
C GLU A 206 2.39 33.39 -4.21
N ASN A 207 2.27 33.07 -5.49
CA ASN A 207 3.29 32.37 -6.29
C ASN A 207 3.72 31.01 -5.66
N ASN A 208 2.76 30.22 -5.18
CA ASN A 208 2.98 28.96 -4.48
C ASN A 208 3.80 29.04 -3.17
N ASN A 209 3.95 30.24 -2.62
CA ASN A 209 4.57 30.41 -1.31
C ASN A 209 3.55 30.96 -0.30
N VAL A 210 3.56 30.42 0.90
CA VAL A 210 2.78 30.98 2.01
C VAL A 210 3.41 32.32 2.38
N LYS A 211 2.66 33.42 2.22
CA LYS A 211 3.11 34.77 2.47
C LYS A 211 2.84 35.23 3.91
N THR A 212 1.68 34.90 4.41
CA THR A 212 1.30 35.17 5.80
C THR A 212 0.34 34.12 6.31
N ALA A 213 0.51 33.73 7.55
CA ALA A 213 -0.44 32.91 8.28
C ALA A 213 -0.71 33.60 9.63
N ASP A 214 -1.98 33.90 9.90
CA ASP A 214 -2.36 34.38 11.22
C ASP A 214 -2.42 33.20 12.18
N LEU A 215 -1.50 33.20 13.14
CA LEU A 215 -1.47 32.22 14.21
C LEU A 215 -2.12 32.81 15.44
N ILE A 216 -3.28 32.30 15.79
CA ILE A 216 -4.07 32.82 16.94
C ILE A 216 -3.85 31.86 18.12
N GLY A 217 -3.47 32.40 19.26
CA GLY A 217 -3.33 31.67 20.51
C GLY A 217 -1.90 31.27 20.89
N LEU A 218 -0.90 31.79 20.20
CA LEU A 218 0.51 31.62 20.60
C LEU A 218 0.86 32.58 21.73
N THR A 219 1.51 32.08 22.76
CA THR A 219 2.09 32.90 23.84
C THR A 219 3.59 33.09 23.60
N GLU A 220 4.10 34.26 23.95
CA GLU A 220 5.55 34.55 23.88
C GLU A 220 6.33 33.53 24.73
N ASN A 221 7.49 33.10 24.20
CA ASN A 221 8.43 32.15 24.84
C ASN A 221 7.98 30.69 24.91
N THR A 222 7.04 30.24 24.09
CA THR A 222 6.72 28.81 23.93
C THR A 222 7.30 28.25 22.62
N GLN A 223 7.79 27.02 22.64
CA GLN A 223 8.14 26.32 21.39
C GLN A 223 6.86 25.85 20.70
N ASN A 224 6.61 26.38 19.51
CA ASN A 224 5.42 26.06 18.73
C ASN A 224 5.86 25.34 17.43
N ALA A 225 5.16 24.25 17.11
CA ALA A 225 5.31 23.57 15.83
C ALA A 225 4.05 23.81 14.97
N VAL A 226 4.24 24.30 13.76
CA VAL A 226 3.16 24.49 12.80
C VAL A 226 3.32 23.47 11.69
N VAL A 227 2.31 22.63 11.50
CA VAL A 227 2.28 21.64 10.41
C VAL A 227 1.33 22.15 9.34
N PHE A 228 1.85 22.40 8.14
CA PHE A 228 1.06 22.74 6.98
C PHE A 228 0.81 21.49 6.13
N THR A 229 -0.44 21.21 5.85
CA THR A 229 -0.82 20.20 4.85
C THR A 229 -1.24 20.95 3.59
N VAL A 230 -0.49 20.76 2.51
CA VAL A 230 -0.86 21.28 1.20
C VAL A 230 -1.70 20.20 0.51
N GLY A 231 -2.97 20.53 0.25
CA GLY A 231 -3.92 19.68 -0.50
C GLY A 231 -3.71 19.81 -2.01
#